data_062e04969bd9c4b477332cd1054f83df
#
_entry.id   062e04969bd9c4b477332cd1054f83df
#
_cell.length_a   1.000
_cell.length_b   1.000
_cell.length_c   1.000
_cell.angle_alpha   90.00
_cell.angle_beta   90.00
_cell.angle_gamma   90.00
#
_symmetry.space_group_name_H-M   'P 1'
#
loop_
_entity.id
_entity.type
_entity.pdbx_description
1 polymer ?
#
loop_
_entity_poly.entity_id
_entity_poly.type
_entity_poly.pdbx_seq_one_letter_code
_entity_poly.pdbx_strand_id
1 'polypeptide(L)'
;MTRLLASLLLALGLLAGCSDGSDKSADPDPTPSASTTPPAPAKPAPRPKPGTCHSLSYDAAVAPTFDAKTVSCKAKHTAETFFVGTLDTVVDGHLVTVDSDRVQQQVSSACPRELAGFLGGSAEDLRLSMLSTVWFSPTVEQSDEGQDWFRCEVIAIGGPEELLLLDGPTKGVLGTDAGRATYGMCGTAKPGAKDFERVACARSHSWRAVGTVDVRPGKGGAYPGAEAASDAGQSTCEDTVRDLADDPLKFTWGYEWPNKKQWSAGQHYGFCWAPEA
;
A
#
# COMPACT_ATOMS: atom_id res chain seq x y z
N MET A 1 29.95 -31.21 -28.70
CA MET A 1 29.32 -32.03 -29.73
C MET A 1 28.33 -31.17 -30.47
N THR A 2 28.75 -30.69 -31.57
CA THR A 2 28.32 -30.92 -32.95
C THR A 2 27.15 -30.00 -33.36
N ARG A 3 27.48 -28.87 -34.04
CA ARG A 3 27.29 -28.52 -35.48
C ARG A 3 25.87 -28.61 -35.99
N LEU A 4 25.33 -27.62 -36.75
CA LEU A 4 25.58 -27.13 -38.10
C LEU A 4 24.71 -25.87 -38.37
N LEU A 5 25.18 -24.83 -38.84
CA LEU A 5 25.36 -24.10 -40.10
C LEU A 5 24.47 -24.49 -41.30
N ALA A 6 23.75 -23.50 -41.85
CA ALA A 6 23.46 -23.29 -43.28
C ALA A 6 22.70 -21.94 -43.39
N SER A 7 23.18 -20.89 -43.89
CA SER A 7 23.73 -20.39 -45.17
C SER A 7 22.73 -20.27 -46.33
N LEU A 8 22.67 -19.03 -46.85
CA LEU A 8 22.47 -18.57 -48.23
C LEU A 8 21.02 -18.54 -48.77
N LEU A 9 20.58 -17.51 -49.50
CA LEU A 9 21.06 -16.84 -50.70
C LEU A 9 20.30 -15.52 -50.99
N LEU A 10 21.04 -14.61 -51.57
CA LEU A 10 20.68 -13.41 -52.31
C LEU A 10 19.67 -13.62 -53.45
N ALA A 11 18.83 -12.63 -53.73
CA ALA A 11 18.43 -12.30 -55.10
C ALA A 11 18.20 -10.80 -55.27
N LEU A 12 19.10 -10.13 -55.98
CA LEU A 12 18.93 -8.83 -56.62
C LEU A 12 17.94 -8.96 -57.77
N GLY A 13 17.04 -7.96 -57.89
CA GLY A 13 16.20 -7.76 -59.06
C GLY A 13 16.06 -6.29 -59.36
N LEU A 14 16.98 -5.74 -60.14
CA LEU A 14 16.85 -4.44 -60.83
C LEU A 14 15.98 -4.64 -62.05
N LEU A 15 14.89 -3.84 -62.19
CA LEU A 15 14.29 -3.56 -63.52
C LEU A 15 13.98 -2.08 -63.60
N ALA A 16 14.77 -1.41 -64.39
CA ALA A 16 14.49 -0.10 -64.95
C ALA A 16 13.49 -0.24 -66.11
N GLY A 17 12.49 0.63 -66.10
CA GLY A 17 11.55 0.78 -67.21
C GLY A 17 11.20 2.24 -67.37
N CYS A 18 11.90 2.92 -68.27
CA CYS A 18 11.46 4.20 -68.86
C CYS A 18 10.44 3.91 -69.94
N SER A 19 9.33 4.65 -69.97
CA SER A 19 8.61 4.90 -71.20
C SER A 19 7.98 6.31 -71.15
N ASP A 20 8.35 7.08 -72.18
CA ASP A 20 7.82 8.36 -72.59
C ASP A 20 6.31 8.32 -72.87
N GLY A 21 5.66 9.46 -72.67
CA GLY A 21 4.41 9.68 -73.37
C GLY A 21 3.44 10.69 -72.73
N SER A 22 3.57 11.95 -73.22
CA SER A 22 2.44 12.87 -73.48
C SER A 22 1.83 13.68 -72.32
N ASP A 23 2.09 14.97 -72.45
CA ASP A 23 1.40 16.13 -71.87
C ASP A 23 -0.13 15.98 -71.82
N LYS A 24 -0.67 16.12 -70.58
CA LYS A 24 -1.95 16.79 -70.35
C LYS A 24 -1.83 17.57 -69.06
N SER A 25 -1.85 18.90 -69.19
CA SER A 25 -2.05 19.84 -68.11
C SER A 25 -3.31 19.45 -67.30
N ALA A 26 -3.10 18.90 -66.16
CA ALA A 26 -4.12 18.78 -65.14
C ALA A 26 -3.88 19.89 -64.14
N ASP A 27 -4.91 20.72 -63.91
CA ASP A 27 -4.97 21.68 -62.82
C ASP A 27 -4.57 21.05 -61.51
N PRO A 28 -3.77 21.71 -60.65
CA PRO A 28 -3.47 21.19 -59.33
C PRO A 28 -4.75 21.22 -58.50
N ASP A 29 -5.25 20.02 -58.20
CA ASP A 29 -6.27 19.77 -57.20
C ASP A 29 -5.86 20.49 -55.91
N PRO A 30 -6.73 21.25 -55.22
CA PRO A 30 -6.36 21.94 -54.00
C PRO A 30 -6.04 20.91 -52.92
N THR A 31 -4.76 20.79 -52.61
CA THR A 31 -4.30 20.02 -51.44
C THR A 31 -5.09 20.45 -50.22
N PRO A 32 -5.80 19.58 -49.51
CA PRO A 32 -6.51 19.98 -48.31
C PRO A 32 -5.49 20.57 -47.34
N SER A 33 -5.65 21.83 -47.03
CA SER A 33 -4.86 22.53 -46.02
C SER A 33 -5.06 21.81 -44.71
N ALA A 34 -4.06 21.03 -44.27
CA ALA A 34 -4.10 20.40 -42.98
C ALA A 34 -4.29 21.48 -41.91
N SER A 35 -5.41 21.43 -41.22
CA SER A 35 -5.70 22.33 -40.11
C SER A 35 -4.56 22.20 -39.10
N THR A 36 -3.76 23.24 -38.95
CA THR A 36 -2.63 23.31 -38.00
C THR A 36 -3.06 23.67 -36.59
N THR A 37 -4.35 23.57 -36.28
CA THR A 37 -4.82 23.76 -34.91
C THR A 37 -4.36 22.58 -34.06
N PRO A 38 -3.50 22.79 -33.04
CA PRO A 38 -3.14 21.72 -32.12
C PRO A 38 -4.40 21.13 -31.51
N PRO A 39 -4.46 19.82 -31.29
CA PRO A 39 -5.56 19.22 -30.58
C PRO A 39 -5.73 19.91 -29.21
N ALA A 40 -6.97 20.19 -28.82
CA ALA A 40 -7.25 20.77 -27.51
C ALA A 40 -6.69 19.87 -26.42
N PRO A 41 -6.01 20.42 -25.39
CA PRO A 41 -5.53 19.61 -24.30
C PRO A 41 -6.70 18.88 -23.65
N ALA A 42 -6.48 17.60 -23.32
CA ALA A 42 -7.46 16.80 -22.61
C ALA A 42 -7.84 17.50 -21.30
N LYS A 43 -9.13 17.51 -20.95
CA LYS A 43 -9.56 18.05 -19.67
C LYS A 43 -9.05 17.09 -18.58
N PRO A 44 -8.32 17.59 -17.56
CA PRO A 44 -7.90 16.74 -16.45
C PRO A 44 -9.12 16.07 -15.81
N ALA A 45 -9.06 14.77 -15.60
CA ALA A 45 -10.08 14.08 -14.83
C ALA A 45 -10.12 14.63 -13.38
N PRO A 46 -11.28 14.61 -12.72
CA PRO A 46 -11.38 15.13 -11.36
C PRO A 46 -10.49 14.32 -10.42
N ARG A 47 -9.66 15.01 -9.64
CA ARG A 47 -8.82 14.39 -8.60
C ARG A 47 -9.69 13.76 -7.49
N PRO A 48 -9.26 12.66 -6.88
CA PRO A 48 -9.85 12.15 -5.64
C PRO A 48 -9.88 13.22 -4.55
N LYS A 49 -10.77 13.07 -3.57
CA LYS A 49 -10.89 14.01 -2.46
C LYS A 49 -10.75 13.26 -1.12
N PRO A 50 -10.02 13.82 -0.13
CA PRO A 50 -10.06 13.31 1.23
C PRO A 50 -11.49 13.31 1.78
N GLY A 51 -11.79 12.38 2.68
CA GLY A 51 -13.12 12.20 3.29
C GLY A 51 -14.11 11.49 2.37
N THR A 52 -13.64 10.79 1.34
CA THR A 52 -14.47 9.86 0.54
C THR A 52 -14.30 8.44 1.05
N CYS A 53 -15.40 7.68 1.07
CA CYS A 53 -15.40 6.31 1.55
C CYS A 53 -15.75 5.32 0.45
N HIS A 54 -15.22 4.10 0.55
CA HIS A 54 -15.32 3.06 -0.45
C HIS A 54 -15.59 1.70 0.19
N SER A 55 -16.24 0.80 -0.57
CA SER A 55 -16.40 -0.60 -0.20
C SER A 55 -15.47 -1.44 -1.06
N LEU A 56 -14.38 -1.93 -0.46
CA LEU A 56 -13.36 -2.77 -1.08
C LEU A 56 -13.45 -4.19 -0.55
N SER A 57 -13.14 -5.17 -1.39
CA SER A 57 -12.63 -6.47 -0.90
C SER A 57 -11.16 -6.33 -0.48
N TYR A 58 -10.63 -7.32 0.21
CA TYR A 58 -9.20 -7.36 0.55
C TYR A 58 -8.33 -7.30 -0.72
N ASP A 59 -8.63 -8.12 -1.72
CA ASP A 59 -7.89 -8.15 -2.99
C ASP A 59 -7.91 -6.79 -3.70
N ALA A 60 -9.05 -6.10 -3.69
CA ALA A 60 -9.16 -4.76 -4.26
C ALA A 60 -8.36 -3.72 -3.47
N ALA A 61 -8.26 -3.87 -2.15
CA ALA A 61 -7.50 -2.95 -1.30
C ALA A 61 -5.98 -3.07 -1.51
N VAL A 62 -5.49 -4.25 -1.89
CA VAL A 62 -4.04 -4.48 -2.17
C VAL A 62 -3.68 -4.38 -3.65
N ALA A 63 -4.65 -4.10 -4.52
CA ALA A 63 -4.41 -3.86 -5.94
C ALA A 63 -3.73 -2.48 -6.16
N PRO A 64 -2.86 -2.32 -7.17
CA PRO A 64 -2.14 -1.07 -7.39
C PRO A 64 -3.03 0.08 -7.89
N THR A 65 -4.12 -0.25 -8.57
CA THR A 65 -5.10 0.70 -9.11
C THR A 65 -6.52 0.26 -8.77
N PHE A 66 -7.40 1.21 -8.64
CA PHE A 66 -8.74 0.91 -8.20
C PHE A 66 -9.78 1.91 -8.72
N ASP A 67 -10.87 1.39 -9.26
CA ASP A 67 -12.01 2.16 -9.74
C ASP A 67 -13.29 1.76 -8.97
N ALA A 68 -13.37 2.13 -7.68
CA ALA A 68 -14.57 1.91 -6.90
C ALA A 68 -15.44 3.16 -6.84
N LYS A 69 -16.72 2.90 -6.80
CA LYS A 69 -17.71 3.92 -6.48
C LYS A 69 -17.57 4.37 -5.03
N THR A 70 -17.72 5.66 -4.80
CA THR A 70 -17.81 6.21 -3.46
C THR A 70 -19.11 5.75 -2.79
N VAL A 71 -19.02 5.51 -1.48
CA VAL A 71 -20.18 5.23 -0.61
C VAL A 71 -20.27 6.29 0.47
N SER A 72 -21.41 6.36 1.16
CA SER A 72 -21.54 7.28 2.30
C SER A 72 -20.67 6.84 3.47
N CYS A 73 -19.82 7.72 3.99
CA CYS A 73 -19.04 7.45 5.20
C CYS A 73 -19.88 7.28 6.47
N LYS A 74 -21.18 7.58 6.44
CA LYS A 74 -22.13 7.26 7.52
C LYS A 74 -22.67 5.84 7.45
N ALA A 75 -22.51 5.17 6.30
CA ALA A 75 -22.81 3.75 6.13
C ALA A 75 -21.55 2.93 6.42
N LYS A 76 -21.73 1.64 6.69
CA LYS A 76 -20.59 0.70 6.79
C LYS A 76 -19.83 0.65 5.48
N HIS A 77 -18.53 0.76 5.55
CA HIS A 77 -17.59 0.77 4.43
C HIS A 77 -16.30 0.08 4.84
N THR A 78 -15.33 -0.07 3.94
CA THR A 78 -14.07 -0.77 4.25
C THR A 78 -12.83 0.09 4.07
N ALA A 79 -12.98 1.26 3.43
CA ALA A 79 -11.86 2.18 3.20
C ALA A 79 -12.34 3.63 3.24
N GLU A 80 -11.49 4.52 3.78
CA GLU A 80 -11.68 5.97 3.79
C GLU A 80 -10.44 6.67 3.24
N THR A 81 -10.61 7.51 2.21
CA THR A 81 -9.54 8.35 1.68
C THR A 81 -9.19 9.42 2.72
N PHE A 82 -8.02 9.36 3.32
CA PHE A 82 -7.61 10.33 4.33
C PHE A 82 -6.61 11.37 3.80
N PHE A 83 -5.90 11.07 2.73
CA PHE A 83 -4.94 11.98 2.12
C PHE A 83 -4.92 11.82 0.60
N VAL A 84 -4.69 12.93 -0.10
CA VAL A 84 -4.48 12.98 -1.55
C VAL A 84 -3.27 13.86 -1.83
N GLY A 85 -2.28 13.30 -2.50
CA GLY A 85 -1.06 14.00 -2.90
C GLY A 85 -0.88 14.09 -4.41
N THR A 86 0.23 14.65 -4.83
CA THR A 86 0.66 14.75 -6.21
C THR A 86 1.91 13.92 -6.42
N LEU A 87 1.95 13.14 -7.50
CA LEU A 87 3.12 12.39 -7.93
C LEU A 87 4.09 13.29 -8.68
N ASP A 88 5.37 13.17 -8.39
CA ASP A 88 6.41 13.72 -9.23
C ASP A 88 6.92 12.61 -10.16
N THR A 89 6.57 12.72 -11.43
CA THR A 89 7.02 11.80 -12.49
C THR A 89 8.29 12.25 -13.17
N VAL A 90 8.87 13.40 -12.78
CA VAL A 90 10.17 13.86 -13.28
C VAL A 90 11.24 13.61 -12.19
N VAL A 91 11.93 12.49 -12.27
CA VAL A 91 12.94 12.09 -11.29
C VAL A 91 14.33 12.25 -11.90
N ASP A 92 15.19 13.03 -11.23
CA ASP A 92 16.56 13.37 -11.70
C ASP A 92 16.58 13.96 -13.13
N GLY A 93 15.53 14.72 -13.50
CA GLY A 93 15.40 15.33 -14.83
C GLY A 93 14.90 14.36 -15.92
N HIS A 94 14.51 13.15 -15.57
CA HIS A 94 13.96 12.15 -16.48
C HIS A 94 12.48 11.91 -16.20
N LEU A 95 11.65 11.91 -17.25
CA LEU A 95 10.27 11.48 -17.14
C LEU A 95 10.24 9.96 -16.92
N VAL A 96 9.56 9.52 -15.89
CA VAL A 96 9.37 8.10 -15.53
C VAL A 96 7.89 7.79 -15.46
N THR A 97 7.52 6.54 -15.68
CA THR A 97 6.13 6.10 -15.63
C THR A 97 5.59 6.13 -14.20
N VAL A 98 4.28 6.34 -14.07
CA VAL A 98 3.58 6.43 -12.78
C VAL A 98 3.73 5.16 -11.92
N ASP A 99 3.88 4.00 -12.55
CA ASP A 99 4.05 2.68 -11.93
C ASP A 99 5.53 2.33 -11.63
N SER A 100 6.47 3.24 -11.95
CA SER A 100 7.88 3.00 -11.66
C SER A 100 8.14 2.95 -10.14
N ASP A 101 9.09 2.11 -9.71
CA ASP A 101 9.48 2.00 -8.29
C ASP A 101 9.82 3.35 -7.65
N ARG A 102 10.42 4.27 -8.41
CA ARG A 102 10.79 5.61 -7.92
C ARG A 102 9.58 6.47 -7.61
N VAL A 103 8.54 6.41 -8.44
CA VAL A 103 7.29 7.13 -8.21
C VAL A 103 6.50 6.46 -7.09
N GLN A 104 6.39 5.15 -7.10
CA GLN A 104 5.68 4.40 -6.06
C GLN A 104 6.33 4.53 -4.68
N GLN A 105 7.64 4.74 -4.60
CA GLN A 105 8.34 5.02 -3.34
C GLN A 105 7.90 6.33 -2.68
N GLN A 106 7.52 7.34 -3.48
CA GLN A 106 6.97 8.59 -2.92
C GLN A 106 5.69 8.31 -2.13
N VAL A 107 4.79 7.50 -2.70
CA VAL A 107 3.49 7.16 -2.11
C VAL A 107 3.66 6.28 -0.88
N SER A 108 4.49 5.21 -0.99
CA SER A 108 4.77 4.29 0.13
C SER A 108 5.44 4.97 1.32
N SER A 109 6.08 6.11 1.10
CA SER A 109 6.65 6.93 2.17
C SER A 109 5.66 7.96 2.73
N ALA A 110 4.80 8.53 1.88
CA ALA A 110 3.86 9.59 2.26
C ALA A 110 2.67 9.03 3.06
N CYS A 111 2.01 7.99 2.58
CA CYS A 111 0.79 7.48 3.18
C CYS A 111 0.96 7.00 4.65
N PRO A 112 1.99 6.21 5.01
CA PRO A 112 2.19 5.82 6.41
C PRO A 112 2.49 7.02 7.33
N ARG A 113 3.20 8.03 6.82
CA ARG A 113 3.54 9.23 7.60
C ARG A 113 2.30 10.07 7.93
N GLU A 114 1.39 10.22 6.98
CA GLU A 114 0.15 10.98 7.15
C GLU A 114 -0.89 10.24 8.00
N LEU A 115 -0.85 8.90 8.02
CA LEU A 115 -1.83 8.06 8.71
C LEU A 115 -1.90 8.33 10.22
N ALA A 116 -0.74 8.40 10.89
CA ALA A 116 -0.69 8.59 12.33
C ALA A 116 -1.38 9.91 12.76
N GLY A 117 -1.09 11.00 12.03
CA GLY A 117 -1.73 12.30 12.27
C GLY A 117 -3.23 12.31 12.01
N PHE A 118 -3.69 11.53 11.02
CA PHE A 118 -5.11 11.42 10.70
C PHE A 118 -5.88 10.62 11.75
N LEU A 119 -5.37 9.46 12.15
CA LEU A 119 -6.03 8.56 13.11
C LEU A 119 -5.99 9.09 14.56
N GLY A 120 -5.08 10.00 14.88
CA GLY A 120 -4.86 10.45 16.25
C GLY A 120 -4.24 9.34 17.12
N GLY A 121 -4.10 9.63 18.42
CA GLY A 121 -3.41 8.71 19.32
C GLY A 121 -1.88 8.82 19.23
N SER A 122 -1.19 7.93 19.93
CA SER A 122 0.26 7.83 19.93
C SER A 122 0.77 6.93 18.79
N ALA A 123 2.08 6.93 18.55
CA ALA A 123 2.71 5.97 17.64
C ALA A 123 2.51 4.53 18.11
N GLU A 124 2.44 4.30 19.41
CA GLU A 124 2.17 2.99 20.00
C GLU A 124 0.71 2.56 19.79
N ASP A 125 -0.26 3.48 19.94
CA ASP A 125 -1.66 3.17 19.63
C ASP A 125 -1.82 2.70 18.19
N LEU A 126 -1.09 3.32 17.24
CA LEU A 126 -1.09 2.88 15.85
C LEU A 126 -0.46 1.49 15.69
N ARG A 127 0.68 1.23 16.34
CA ARG A 127 1.35 -0.09 16.30
C ARG A 127 0.47 -1.18 16.88
N LEU A 128 -0.28 -0.89 17.94
CA LEU A 128 -1.21 -1.80 18.63
C LEU A 128 -2.58 -1.89 17.95
N SER A 129 -2.75 -1.30 16.77
CA SER A 129 -4.01 -1.33 16.02
C SER A 129 -3.92 -2.23 14.78
N MET A 130 -5.07 -2.66 14.30
CA MET A 130 -5.25 -3.32 13.01
C MET A 130 -5.60 -2.33 11.90
N LEU A 131 -5.50 -1.00 12.17
CA LEU A 131 -5.62 0.03 11.14
C LEU A 131 -4.34 0.10 10.33
N SER A 132 -4.49 0.21 9.03
CA SER A 132 -3.38 0.27 8.09
C SER A 132 -3.70 1.23 6.96
N THR A 133 -2.72 1.55 6.13
CA THR A 133 -2.92 2.33 4.91
C THR A 133 -2.63 1.49 3.68
N VAL A 134 -3.48 1.68 2.69
CA VAL A 134 -3.23 1.30 1.30
C VAL A 134 -3.28 2.56 0.44
N TRP A 135 -2.78 2.47 -0.77
CA TRP A 135 -2.76 3.61 -1.67
C TRP A 135 -3.05 3.22 -3.11
N PHE A 136 -3.55 4.20 -3.85
CA PHE A 136 -3.84 4.05 -5.27
C PHE A 136 -3.26 5.24 -6.04
N SER A 137 -2.79 4.96 -7.23
CA SER A 137 -2.34 5.93 -8.22
C SER A 137 -3.14 5.76 -9.51
N PRO A 138 -3.08 6.71 -10.46
CA PRO A 138 -3.63 6.53 -11.80
C PRO A 138 -3.01 5.32 -12.49
N THR A 139 -3.73 4.75 -13.45
CA THR A 139 -3.12 3.84 -14.43
C THR A 139 -2.14 4.62 -15.33
N VAL A 140 -1.33 3.89 -16.12
CA VAL A 140 -0.43 4.52 -17.09
C VAL A 140 -1.24 5.38 -18.09
N GLU A 141 -2.35 4.84 -18.59
CA GLU A 141 -3.23 5.57 -19.52
C GLU A 141 -3.83 6.84 -18.90
N GLN A 142 -4.27 6.77 -17.65
CA GLN A 142 -4.77 7.94 -16.91
C GLN A 142 -3.66 8.96 -16.65
N SER A 143 -2.43 8.50 -16.40
CA SER A 143 -1.28 9.38 -16.25
C SER A 143 -0.90 10.07 -17.57
N ASP A 144 -1.00 9.37 -18.70
CA ASP A 144 -0.80 9.93 -20.04
C ASP A 144 -1.86 10.99 -20.38
N GLU A 145 -3.05 10.89 -19.80
CA GLU A 145 -4.11 11.91 -19.84
C GLU A 145 -3.86 13.08 -18.88
N GLY A 146 -2.73 13.10 -18.16
CA GLY A 146 -2.31 14.16 -17.26
C GLY A 146 -2.78 14.01 -15.81
N GLN A 147 -3.21 12.82 -15.39
CA GLN A 147 -3.50 12.56 -13.98
C GLN A 147 -2.20 12.30 -13.21
N ASP A 148 -1.99 13.06 -12.14
CA ASP A 148 -0.77 13.07 -11.34
C ASP A 148 -1.02 12.89 -9.83
N TRP A 149 -2.18 12.38 -9.45
CA TRP A 149 -2.57 12.23 -8.06
C TRP A 149 -2.14 10.88 -7.49
N PHE A 150 -2.01 10.80 -6.18
CA PHE A 150 -2.15 9.56 -5.42
C PHE A 150 -3.10 9.80 -4.27
N ARG A 151 -3.73 8.75 -3.80
CA ARG A 151 -4.57 8.80 -2.61
C ARG A 151 -4.20 7.70 -1.64
N CYS A 152 -4.27 8.04 -0.37
CA CYS A 152 -4.06 7.12 0.75
C CYS A 152 -5.41 6.79 1.37
N GLU A 153 -5.68 5.51 1.52
CA GLU A 153 -6.89 5.00 2.15
C GLU A 153 -6.53 4.37 3.49
N VAL A 154 -7.30 4.67 4.54
CA VAL A 154 -7.26 3.88 5.75
C VAL A 154 -8.20 2.68 5.59
N ILE A 155 -7.71 1.52 5.99
CA ILE A 155 -8.44 0.26 6.08
C ILE A 155 -8.24 -0.33 7.47
N ALA A 156 -9.15 -1.18 7.92
CA ALA A 156 -8.96 -2.01 9.11
C ALA A 156 -8.85 -3.48 8.69
N ILE A 157 -7.78 -4.14 9.13
CA ILE A 157 -7.59 -5.58 8.89
C ILE A 157 -8.38 -6.34 9.93
N GLY A 158 -9.37 -7.13 9.50
CA GLY A 158 -10.21 -7.93 10.38
C GLY A 158 -9.55 -9.23 10.82
N GLY A 159 -8.74 -9.80 9.94
CA GLY A 159 -8.04 -11.07 10.06
C GLY A 159 -7.28 -11.36 8.77
N PRO A 160 -6.75 -12.59 8.57
CA PRO A 160 -6.06 -12.97 7.35
C PRO A 160 -6.94 -12.74 6.11
N GLU A 161 -6.44 -11.91 5.17
CA GLU A 161 -7.12 -11.60 3.90
C GLU A 161 -8.57 -11.05 4.08
N GLU A 162 -8.86 -10.44 5.23
CA GLU A 162 -10.18 -9.91 5.55
C GLU A 162 -10.09 -8.44 5.99
N LEU A 163 -10.99 -7.59 5.45
CA LEU A 163 -11.20 -6.23 5.94
C LEU A 163 -12.33 -6.20 6.97
N LEU A 164 -12.11 -5.45 8.05
CA LEU A 164 -13.15 -5.08 9.00
C LEU A 164 -13.98 -3.93 8.42
N LEU A 165 -15.29 -3.96 8.65
CA LEU A 165 -16.14 -2.82 8.32
C LEU A 165 -15.85 -1.65 9.26
N LEU A 166 -15.60 -0.50 8.67
CA LEU A 166 -15.52 0.78 9.37
C LEU A 166 -16.95 1.29 9.64
N ASP A 167 -17.21 1.70 10.87
CA ASP A 167 -18.50 2.24 11.29
C ASP A 167 -18.38 3.75 11.49
N GLY A 168 -18.47 4.49 10.39
CA GLY A 168 -18.30 5.94 10.36
C GLY A 168 -16.85 6.38 10.04
N PRO A 169 -16.62 7.72 10.05
CA PRO A 169 -15.31 8.30 9.78
C PRO A 169 -14.26 7.87 10.81
N THR A 170 -13.03 7.64 10.33
CA THR A 170 -11.93 7.12 11.17
C THR A 170 -10.98 8.21 11.68
N LYS A 171 -11.19 9.47 11.28
CA LYS A 171 -10.36 10.59 11.76
C LYS A 171 -10.38 10.70 13.29
N GLY A 172 -9.20 10.64 13.91
CA GLY A 172 -9.05 10.76 15.36
C GLY A 172 -9.48 9.52 16.16
N VAL A 173 -9.82 8.41 15.49
CA VAL A 173 -10.41 7.22 16.14
C VAL A 173 -9.49 6.61 17.19
N LEU A 174 -8.16 6.58 16.97
CA LEU A 174 -7.21 6.06 17.95
C LEU A 174 -7.00 6.97 19.16
N GLY A 175 -7.41 8.22 19.09
CA GLY A 175 -7.47 9.11 20.25
C GLY A 175 -8.59 8.77 21.26
N THR A 176 -9.45 7.79 20.96
CA THR A 176 -10.56 7.37 21.81
C THR A 176 -10.39 5.93 22.31
N ASP A 177 -10.88 5.66 23.54
CA ASP A 177 -10.85 4.31 24.11
C ASP A 177 -11.68 3.33 23.26
N ALA A 178 -12.85 3.77 22.78
CA ALA A 178 -13.72 2.96 21.93
C ALA A 178 -13.05 2.57 20.62
N GLY A 179 -12.31 3.49 20.00
CA GLY A 179 -11.56 3.21 18.78
C GLY A 179 -10.41 2.22 19.02
N ARG A 180 -9.63 2.40 20.09
CA ARG A 180 -8.57 1.46 20.51
C ARG A 180 -9.15 0.10 20.86
N ALA A 181 -10.32 0.04 21.50
CA ALA A 181 -10.98 -1.23 21.77
C ALA A 181 -11.45 -1.94 20.50
N THR A 182 -12.03 -1.21 19.55
CA THR A 182 -12.57 -1.79 18.31
C THR A 182 -11.48 -2.22 17.34
N TYR A 183 -10.50 -1.33 17.10
CA TYR A 183 -9.46 -1.51 16.08
C TYR A 183 -8.14 -2.02 16.66
N GLY A 184 -8.09 -2.33 17.96
CA GLY A 184 -6.91 -2.88 18.61
C GLY A 184 -6.49 -4.22 17.98
N MET A 185 -5.22 -4.57 18.15
CA MET A 185 -4.66 -5.84 17.70
C MET A 185 -4.90 -6.92 18.76
N CYS A 186 -5.63 -7.95 18.37
CA CYS A 186 -5.92 -9.13 19.18
C CYS A 186 -5.42 -10.41 18.49
N GLY A 187 -5.37 -11.51 19.22
CA GLY A 187 -4.89 -12.81 18.75
C GLY A 187 -5.88 -13.92 19.05
N THR A 188 -6.04 -14.87 18.14
CA THR A 188 -6.92 -16.03 18.30
C THR A 188 -6.40 -17.01 19.36
N ALA A 189 -5.08 -17.04 19.55
CA ALA A 189 -4.37 -17.92 20.49
C ALA A 189 -3.11 -17.22 21.03
N LYS A 190 -2.35 -17.92 21.89
CA LYS A 190 -1.05 -17.44 22.39
C LYS A 190 -0.08 -17.24 21.21
N PRO A 191 0.69 -16.13 21.16
CA PRO A 191 1.73 -15.95 20.15
C PRO A 191 2.68 -17.15 20.07
N GLY A 192 2.95 -17.60 18.84
CA GLY A 192 3.77 -18.78 18.57
C GLY A 192 3.00 -20.10 18.59
N ALA A 193 1.73 -20.13 18.98
CA ALA A 193 0.87 -21.29 18.77
C ALA A 193 0.57 -21.48 17.28
N LYS A 194 0.27 -22.72 16.88
CA LYS A 194 0.05 -23.06 15.46
C LYS A 194 -1.17 -22.36 14.85
N ASP A 195 -2.17 -22.11 15.69
CA ASP A 195 -3.46 -21.49 15.37
C ASP A 195 -3.52 -19.99 15.74
N PHE A 196 -2.36 -19.39 16.01
CA PHE A 196 -2.27 -17.97 16.28
C PHE A 196 -2.44 -17.16 14.99
N GLU A 197 -3.43 -16.30 15.01
CA GLU A 197 -3.67 -15.29 13.97
C GLU A 197 -3.90 -13.94 14.61
N ARG A 198 -3.40 -12.87 13.99
CA ARG A 198 -3.72 -11.50 14.39
C ARG A 198 -5.07 -11.12 13.81
N VAL A 199 -5.95 -10.61 14.66
CA VAL A 199 -7.29 -10.18 14.31
C VAL A 199 -7.60 -8.82 14.95
N ALA A 200 -8.56 -8.08 14.41
CA ALA A 200 -9.08 -6.93 15.12
C ALA A 200 -9.81 -7.38 16.39
N CYS A 201 -9.69 -6.64 17.49
CA CYS A 201 -10.35 -6.97 18.75
C CYS A 201 -11.89 -6.98 18.67
N ALA A 202 -12.47 -6.42 17.62
CA ALA A 202 -13.88 -6.60 17.27
C ALA A 202 -14.23 -8.03 16.79
N ARG A 203 -13.23 -8.90 16.58
CA ARG A 203 -13.40 -10.31 16.23
C ARG A 203 -13.24 -11.20 17.47
N SER A 204 -13.63 -12.48 17.36
CA SER A 204 -13.38 -13.46 18.42
C SER A 204 -11.87 -13.64 18.62
N HIS A 205 -11.42 -13.51 19.84
CA HIS A 205 -10.01 -13.58 20.22
C HIS A 205 -9.86 -14.10 21.66
N SER A 206 -8.65 -14.36 22.09
CA SER A 206 -8.31 -14.76 23.45
C SER A 206 -7.03 -14.10 23.98
N TRP A 207 -6.40 -13.26 23.17
CA TRP A 207 -5.20 -12.51 23.49
C TRP A 207 -5.29 -11.10 22.92
N ARG A 208 -4.69 -10.13 23.63
CA ARG A 208 -4.57 -8.73 23.18
C ARG A 208 -3.11 -8.31 23.19
N ALA A 209 -2.70 -7.57 22.17
CA ALA A 209 -1.44 -6.84 22.18
C ALA A 209 -1.58 -5.62 23.10
N VAL A 210 -0.71 -5.53 24.12
CA VAL A 210 -0.80 -4.53 25.20
C VAL A 210 0.40 -3.60 25.28
N GLY A 211 1.43 -3.83 24.47
CA GLY A 211 2.60 -2.97 24.40
C GLY A 211 3.53 -3.38 23.26
N THR A 212 4.48 -2.51 22.95
CA THR A 212 5.52 -2.78 21.94
C THR A 212 6.91 -2.62 22.53
N VAL A 213 7.89 -3.37 22.01
CA VAL A 213 9.30 -3.29 22.39
C VAL A 213 10.13 -3.08 21.15
N ASP A 214 10.86 -1.95 21.08
CA ASP A 214 11.78 -1.69 19.98
C ASP A 214 12.95 -2.67 20.01
N VAL A 215 13.22 -3.31 18.88
CA VAL A 215 14.34 -4.24 18.71
C VAL A 215 15.52 -3.49 18.13
N ARG A 216 16.67 -3.56 18.81
CA ARG A 216 17.89 -2.89 18.34
C ARG A 216 18.39 -3.52 17.05
N PRO A 217 18.71 -2.71 16.03
CA PRO A 217 19.25 -3.24 14.78
C PRO A 217 20.65 -3.83 14.97
N GLY A 218 20.99 -4.79 14.14
CA GLY A 218 22.35 -5.26 13.97
C GLY A 218 23.23 -4.25 13.24
N LYS A 219 24.44 -4.64 12.90
CA LYS A 219 25.43 -3.75 12.23
C LYS A 219 24.84 -3.21 10.92
N GLY A 220 24.91 -1.89 10.74
CA GLY A 220 24.42 -1.22 9.53
C GLY A 220 22.90 -1.21 9.36
N GLY A 221 22.13 -1.38 10.44
CA GLY A 221 20.66 -1.39 10.37
C GLY A 221 20.04 -2.74 10.02
N ALA A 222 20.86 -3.80 9.88
CA ALA A 222 20.40 -5.12 9.50
C ALA A 222 19.52 -5.78 10.57
N TYR A 223 18.73 -6.78 10.16
CA TYR A 223 18.02 -7.66 11.10
C TYR A 223 19.00 -8.32 12.07
N PRO A 224 18.80 -8.22 13.39
CA PRO A 224 19.78 -8.68 14.38
C PRO A 224 19.86 -10.22 14.54
N GLY A 225 18.95 -10.95 13.91
CA GLY A 225 18.77 -12.39 14.10
C GLY A 225 17.61 -12.71 15.02
N ALA A 226 17.08 -13.92 14.92
CA ALA A 226 15.89 -14.36 15.67
C ALA A 226 16.14 -14.40 17.19
N GLU A 227 17.31 -14.85 17.62
CA GLU A 227 17.69 -14.92 19.02
C GLU A 227 17.73 -13.54 19.67
N ALA A 228 18.48 -12.58 19.08
CA ALA A 228 18.57 -11.21 19.59
C ALA A 228 17.22 -10.48 19.55
N ALA A 229 16.39 -10.75 18.53
CA ALA A 229 15.04 -10.17 18.44
C ALA A 229 14.10 -10.77 19.51
N SER A 230 14.22 -12.06 19.78
CA SER A 230 13.48 -12.75 20.85
C SER A 230 13.88 -12.24 22.24
N ASP A 231 15.18 -12.10 22.50
CA ASP A 231 15.66 -11.70 23.81
C ASP A 231 15.33 -10.24 24.15
N ALA A 232 15.20 -9.39 23.11
CA ALA A 232 15.01 -7.95 23.28
C ALA A 232 13.75 -7.59 24.08
N GLY A 233 12.68 -8.39 24.02
CA GLY A 233 11.39 -8.05 24.61
C GLY A 233 10.97 -8.93 25.79
N GLN A 234 11.71 -9.99 26.14
CA GLN A 234 11.29 -10.98 27.15
C GLN A 234 10.93 -10.32 28.50
N SER A 235 11.88 -9.63 29.12
CA SER A 235 11.65 -9.00 30.43
C SER A 235 10.64 -7.86 30.36
N THR A 236 10.72 -7.01 29.33
CA THR A 236 9.80 -5.88 29.18
C THR A 236 8.36 -6.35 29.03
N CYS A 237 8.10 -7.37 28.19
CA CYS A 237 6.75 -7.88 28.01
C CYS A 237 6.25 -8.63 29.25
N GLU A 238 7.11 -9.36 29.93
CA GLU A 238 6.74 -9.99 31.21
C GLU A 238 6.33 -8.95 32.24
N ASP A 239 7.10 -7.87 32.41
CA ASP A 239 6.80 -6.80 33.37
C ASP A 239 5.52 -6.05 32.94
N THR A 240 5.37 -5.69 31.65
CA THR A 240 4.18 -5.00 31.13
C THR A 240 2.91 -5.80 31.41
N VAL A 241 2.92 -7.11 31.18
CA VAL A 241 1.73 -7.94 31.41
C VAL A 241 1.51 -8.21 32.88
N ARG A 242 2.58 -8.32 33.69
CA ARG A 242 2.47 -8.43 35.15
C ARG A 242 1.75 -7.23 35.77
N ASP A 243 2.08 -6.03 35.30
CA ASP A 243 1.48 -4.80 35.80
C ASP A 243 -0.02 -4.66 35.44
N LEU A 244 -0.48 -5.37 34.39
CA LEU A 244 -1.87 -5.44 33.97
C LEU A 244 -2.66 -6.61 34.58
N ALA A 245 -1.97 -7.58 35.19
CA ALA A 245 -2.58 -8.80 35.68
C ALA A 245 -3.31 -8.58 37.02
N ASP A 246 -4.47 -9.21 37.20
CA ASP A 246 -5.19 -9.23 38.48
C ASP A 246 -4.37 -9.86 39.61
N ASP A 247 -3.57 -10.88 39.29
CA ASP A 247 -2.63 -11.53 40.19
C ASP A 247 -1.20 -11.50 39.60
N PRO A 248 -0.33 -10.58 40.08
CA PRO A 248 1.03 -10.45 39.59
C PRO A 248 1.93 -11.66 39.83
N LEU A 249 1.51 -12.61 40.69
CA LEU A 249 2.22 -13.85 40.97
C LEU A 249 1.73 -15.03 40.11
N LYS A 250 0.57 -14.84 39.44
CA LYS A 250 -0.05 -15.91 38.64
C LYS A 250 -0.64 -15.33 37.36
N PHE A 251 0.20 -15.04 36.39
CA PHE A 251 -0.21 -14.50 35.08
C PHE A 251 0.44 -15.28 33.94
N THR A 252 -0.07 -15.05 32.74
CA THR A 252 0.47 -15.60 31.50
C THR A 252 0.71 -14.46 30.55
N TRP A 253 1.82 -14.51 29.82
CA TRP A 253 2.19 -13.50 28.86
C TRP A 253 2.78 -14.13 27.59
N GLY A 254 2.90 -13.33 26.54
CA GLY A 254 3.55 -13.68 25.30
C GLY A 254 4.35 -12.54 24.73
N TYR A 255 5.39 -12.86 23.96
CA TYR A 255 6.14 -11.90 23.18
C TYR A 255 6.25 -12.41 21.75
N GLU A 256 5.92 -11.55 20.80
CA GLU A 256 6.03 -11.81 19.37
C GLU A 256 7.04 -10.83 18.79
N TRP A 257 8.15 -11.32 18.27
CA TRP A 257 9.22 -10.52 17.70
C TRP A 257 9.21 -10.53 16.17
N PRO A 258 9.75 -9.49 15.49
CA PRO A 258 9.76 -9.45 14.04
C PRO A 258 10.70 -10.51 13.47
N ASN A 259 10.27 -11.14 12.38
CA ASN A 259 11.15 -11.95 11.54
C ASN A 259 11.88 -11.07 10.51
N LYS A 260 12.81 -11.65 9.72
CA LYS A 260 13.59 -10.93 8.72
C LYS A 260 12.71 -10.23 7.65
N LYS A 261 11.59 -10.85 7.24
CA LYS A 261 10.66 -10.26 6.25
C LYS A 261 9.93 -9.05 6.83
N GLN A 262 9.42 -9.16 8.05
CA GLN A 262 8.77 -8.05 8.76
C GLN A 262 9.76 -6.91 9.02
N TRP A 263 11.01 -7.24 9.41
CA TRP A 263 12.08 -6.26 9.55
C TRP A 263 12.33 -5.46 8.27
N SER A 264 12.45 -6.16 7.13
CA SER A 264 12.66 -5.52 5.83
C SER A 264 11.45 -4.67 5.38
N ALA A 265 10.26 -4.97 5.92
CA ALA A 265 9.06 -4.18 5.72
C ALA A 265 8.89 -3.01 6.73
N GLY A 266 9.90 -2.77 7.59
CA GLY A 266 9.93 -1.64 8.53
C GLY A 266 9.40 -1.95 9.94
N GLN A 267 8.98 -3.18 10.24
CA GLN A 267 8.62 -3.56 11.61
C GLN A 267 9.90 -3.85 12.41
N HIS A 268 10.40 -2.87 13.15
CA HIS A 268 11.60 -2.97 13.98
C HIS A 268 11.25 -3.12 15.48
N TYR A 269 10.08 -3.62 15.78
CA TYR A 269 9.56 -3.80 17.13
C TYR A 269 8.77 -5.12 17.23
N GLY A 270 8.70 -5.64 18.45
CA GLY A 270 7.84 -6.77 18.79
C GLY A 270 6.65 -6.33 19.62
N PHE A 271 5.72 -7.27 19.87
CA PHE A 271 4.49 -7.05 20.61
C PHE A 271 4.45 -7.86 21.89
N CYS A 272 4.03 -7.19 22.97
CA CYS A 272 3.67 -7.83 24.23
C CYS A 272 2.21 -8.24 24.22
N TRP A 273 1.92 -9.45 24.61
CA TRP A 273 0.59 -10.04 24.56
C TRP A 273 0.13 -10.49 25.93
N ALA A 274 -1.09 -10.11 26.29
CA ALA A 274 -1.79 -10.59 27.48
C ALA A 274 -3.02 -11.42 27.09
N PRO A 275 -3.40 -12.45 27.89
CA PRO A 275 -4.70 -13.10 27.73
C PRO A 275 -5.84 -12.09 27.90
N GLU A 276 -6.89 -12.22 27.09
CA GLU A 276 -8.13 -11.45 27.21
C GLU A 276 -9.30 -12.42 27.10
N ALA A 277 -10.20 -12.41 28.09
CA ALA A 277 -11.33 -13.33 28.17
C ALA A 277 -12.57 -12.78 27.42
#